data_5be6735ccb357aa7e4f0653130ff8363
#
_entry.id   5be6735ccb357aa7e4f0653130ff8363
#
_cell.length_a   1.000
_cell.length_b   1.000
_cell.length_c   1.000
_cell.angle_alpha   90.00
_cell.angle_beta   90.00
_cell.angle_gamma   90.00
#
_symmetry.space_group_name_H-M   'P 1'
#
loop_
_entity.id
_entity.type
_entity.pdbx_description
1 polymer ?
#
loop_
_entity_poly.entity_id
_entity_poly.type
_entity_poly.pdbx_seq_one_letter_code
_entity_poly.pdbx_strand_id
1 'polypeptide(L)'
;MEQELKRCDEFFISVAFITDSGFESLSMILKELEQKGIPGKILTTDYLTFSQPKALDRLAQLKNIELKMFRTNSEVGGFHTKGYIFREDELYRIIIGSSNMTSKAITENREWNTKIVSTEQGEVAKEILNEFKNLWMSPNSQYYEEFIEDYKEQYLQNQIIKKQQRQAAKEQIVDFESYKLKPNKMQLAL
;
A
#
# COMPACT_ATOMS: atom_id res chain seq x y z
N MET A 1 -10.86 3.19 -10.38
CA MET A 1 -10.69 3.77 -9.04
C MET A 1 -11.16 5.23 -9.00
N GLU A 2 -10.56 6.14 -9.75
CA GLU A 2 -10.94 7.56 -9.76
C GLU A 2 -12.43 7.81 -10.02
N GLN A 3 -13.02 7.09 -10.99
CA GLN A 3 -14.45 7.18 -11.29
C GLN A 3 -15.35 6.77 -10.10
N GLU A 4 -14.91 5.80 -9.32
CA GLU A 4 -15.65 5.34 -8.14
C GLU A 4 -15.55 6.36 -7.00
N LEU A 5 -14.37 6.94 -6.78
CA LEU A 5 -14.17 8.02 -5.82
C LEU A 5 -15.04 9.25 -6.14
N LYS A 6 -15.19 9.61 -7.43
CA LYS A 6 -15.97 10.80 -7.84
C LYS A 6 -17.47 10.74 -7.49
N ARG A 7 -18.01 9.56 -7.25
CA ARG A 7 -19.44 9.34 -7.05
C ARG A 7 -19.80 8.65 -5.74
N CYS A 8 -18.81 8.35 -4.89
CA CYS A 8 -19.12 7.72 -3.62
C CYS A 8 -19.54 8.72 -2.56
N ASP A 9 -20.35 8.23 -1.61
CA ASP A 9 -20.76 8.91 -0.38
C ASP A 9 -19.82 8.59 0.79
N GLU A 10 -19.05 7.49 0.66
CA GLU A 10 -18.10 7.02 1.64
C GLU A 10 -17.14 6.04 0.97
N PHE A 11 -15.89 5.98 1.42
CA PHE A 11 -14.92 5.02 0.89
C PHE A 11 -14.06 4.38 1.97
N PHE A 12 -13.65 3.13 1.70
CA PHE A 12 -12.72 2.38 2.53
C PHE A 12 -11.62 1.81 1.65
N ILE A 13 -10.38 2.01 2.07
CA ILE A 13 -9.21 1.51 1.34
C ILE A 13 -8.36 0.68 2.30
N SER A 14 -8.06 -0.57 1.91
CA SER A 14 -7.18 -1.46 2.65
C SER A 14 -6.07 -1.92 1.71
N VAL A 15 -4.85 -1.41 1.90
CA VAL A 15 -3.72 -1.68 1.02
C VAL A 15 -2.43 -1.90 1.82
N ALA A 16 -1.59 -2.83 1.33
CA ALA A 16 -0.33 -3.10 2.01
C ALA A 16 0.67 -1.94 1.88
N PHE A 17 0.65 -1.20 0.76
CA PHE A 17 1.64 -0.14 0.50
C PHE A 17 1.00 1.13 -0.01
N ILE A 18 1.50 2.26 0.50
CA ILE A 18 1.12 3.60 0.06
C ILE A 18 2.40 4.38 -0.27
N THR A 19 2.53 4.87 -1.49
CA THR A 19 3.65 5.71 -1.91
C THR A 19 3.23 7.16 -2.15
N ASP A 20 4.18 8.09 -2.06
CA ASP A 20 3.94 9.50 -2.36
C ASP A 20 3.43 9.71 -3.80
N SER A 21 3.99 8.95 -4.76
CA SER A 21 3.50 8.96 -6.14
C SER A 21 2.09 8.38 -6.29
N GLY A 22 1.72 7.37 -5.47
CA GLY A 22 0.36 6.82 -5.44
C GLY A 22 -0.63 7.82 -4.87
N PHE A 23 -0.28 8.51 -3.78
CA PHE A 23 -1.06 9.62 -3.27
C PHE A 23 -1.22 10.72 -4.32
N GLU A 24 -0.13 11.12 -4.98
CA GLU A 24 -0.16 12.18 -6.00
C GLU A 24 -1.13 11.88 -7.13
N SER A 25 -1.18 10.63 -7.59
CA SER A 25 -2.12 10.19 -8.63
C SER A 25 -3.60 10.37 -8.24
N LEU A 26 -3.90 10.41 -6.94
CA LEU A 26 -5.26 10.56 -6.42
C LEU A 26 -5.47 11.90 -5.68
N SER A 27 -4.44 12.73 -5.54
CA SER A 27 -4.45 13.91 -4.67
C SER A 27 -5.56 14.92 -5.01
N MET A 28 -5.83 15.12 -6.29
CA MET A 28 -6.87 16.04 -6.75
C MET A 28 -8.26 15.56 -6.31
N ILE A 29 -8.58 14.28 -6.56
CA ILE A 29 -9.89 13.74 -6.21
C ILE A 29 -10.06 13.62 -4.69
N LEU A 30 -9.01 13.26 -3.94
CA LEU A 30 -9.07 13.20 -2.48
C LEU A 30 -9.35 14.58 -1.85
N LYS A 31 -8.78 15.66 -2.40
CA LYS A 31 -9.09 17.03 -2.00
C LYS A 31 -10.52 17.45 -2.37
N GLU A 32 -11.03 17.04 -3.52
CA GLU A 32 -12.44 17.26 -3.88
C GLU A 32 -13.38 16.57 -2.88
N LEU A 33 -13.05 15.33 -2.46
CA LEU A 33 -13.82 14.61 -1.45
C LEU A 33 -13.75 15.29 -0.09
N GLU A 34 -12.60 15.83 0.29
CA GLU A 34 -12.45 16.62 1.51
C GLU A 34 -13.36 17.86 1.47
N GLN A 35 -13.37 18.61 0.37
CA GLN A 35 -14.23 19.78 0.20
C GLN A 35 -15.71 19.45 0.30
N LYS A 36 -16.09 18.26 -0.18
CA LYS A 36 -17.48 17.76 -0.10
C LYS A 36 -17.82 17.12 1.25
N GLY A 37 -16.84 16.93 2.13
CA GLY A 37 -17.01 16.26 3.41
C GLY A 37 -17.30 14.76 3.29
N ILE A 38 -16.92 14.12 2.18
CA ILE A 38 -17.11 12.68 1.97
C ILE A 38 -16.12 11.90 2.83
N PRO A 39 -16.59 11.08 3.80
CA PRO A 39 -15.71 10.40 4.73
C PRO A 39 -14.94 9.25 4.07
N GLY A 40 -13.71 9.05 4.51
CA GLY A 40 -12.87 7.97 4.06
C GLY A 40 -12.11 7.29 5.21
N LYS A 41 -11.94 5.97 5.11
CA LYS A 41 -11.09 5.18 6.02
C LYS A 41 -10.01 4.49 5.22
N ILE A 42 -8.76 4.70 5.63
CA ILE A 42 -7.61 4.11 4.96
C ILE A 42 -6.83 3.28 5.97
N LEU A 43 -6.64 2.00 5.66
CA LEU A 43 -5.86 1.05 6.43
C LEU A 43 -4.66 0.59 5.62
N THR A 44 -3.47 0.73 6.17
CA THR A 44 -2.22 0.22 5.59
C THR A 44 -1.48 -0.64 6.62
N THR A 45 -0.26 -1.09 6.32
CA THR A 45 0.55 -1.88 7.24
C THR A 45 2.00 -1.40 7.29
N ASP A 46 2.69 -1.75 8.36
CA ASP A 46 4.13 -1.56 8.53
C ASP A 46 4.98 -2.64 7.81
N TYR A 47 4.33 -3.61 7.16
CA TYR A 47 5.00 -4.72 6.51
C TYR A 47 6.11 -4.25 5.57
N LEU A 48 7.34 -4.74 5.81
CA LEU A 48 8.56 -4.38 5.08
C LEU A 48 8.85 -2.86 5.00
N THR A 49 8.14 -2.02 5.75
CA THR A 49 8.27 -0.55 5.70
C THR A 49 8.21 0.01 4.27
N PHE A 50 7.25 -0.47 3.46
CA PHE A 50 7.11 -0.01 2.08
C PHE A 50 6.21 1.22 1.93
N SER A 51 5.31 1.46 2.89
CA SER A 51 4.55 2.69 2.92
C SER A 51 5.46 3.89 3.21
N GLN A 52 5.35 4.95 2.41
CA GLN A 52 6.22 6.11 2.56
C GLN A 52 5.65 7.09 3.59
N PRO A 53 6.40 7.47 4.65
CA PRO A 53 5.91 8.40 5.68
C PRO A 53 5.34 9.69 5.10
N LYS A 54 5.97 10.27 4.08
CA LYS A 54 5.48 11.47 3.40
C LYS A 54 4.06 11.31 2.84
N ALA A 55 3.73 10.14 2.28
CA ALA A 55 2.38 9.86 1.78
C ALA A 55 1.38 9.75 2.93
N LEU A 56 1.78 9.12 4.03
CA LEU A 56 0.95 8.98 5.23
C LEU A 56 0.69 10.35 5.88
N ASP A 57 1.71 11.21 6.01
CA ASP A 57 1.57 12.58 6.49
C ASP A 57 0.57 13.39 5.65
N ARG A 58 0.63 13.25 4.32
CA ARG A 58 -0.29 13.94 3.39
C ARG A 58 -1.72 13.43 3.48
N LEU A 59 -1.92 12.12 3.67
CA LEU A 59 -3.24 11.54 3.87
C LEU A 59 -3.86 12.00 5.20
N ALA A 60 -3.07 12.01 6.28
CA ALA A 60 -3.53 12.44 7.60
C ALA A 60 -3.87 13.95 7.68
N GLN A 61 -3.38 14.77 6.75
CA GLN A 61 -3.75 16.18 6.64
C GLN A 61 -5.17 16.39 6.08
N LEU A 62 -5.75 15.40 5.40
CA LEU A 62 -7.11 15.48 4.86
C LEU A 62 -8.13 15.21 5.98
N LYS A 63 -8.94 16.21 6.30
CA LYS A 63 -9.85 16.20 7.46
C LYS A 63 -10.97 15.18 7.39
N ASN A 64 -11.27 14.69 6.20
CA ASN A 64 -12.31 13.69 5.95
C ASN A 64 -11.76 12.25 5.97
N ILE A 65 -10.46 12.06 6.17
CA ILE A 65 -9.82 10.74 6.15
C ILE A 65 -9.37 10.33 7.54
N GLU A 66 -9.83 9.17 7.98
CA GLU A 66 -9.24 8.45 9.10
C GLU A 66 -8.16 7.49 8.57
N LEU A 67 -6.94 7.62 9.06
CA LEU A 67 -5.79 6.78 8.65
C LEU A 67 -5.36 5.89 9.81
N LYS A 68 -5.31 4.58 9.57
CA LYS A 68 -4.75 3.59 10.50
C LYS A 68 -3.66 2.76 9.85
N MET A 69 -2.76 2.25 10.69
CA MET A 69 -1.75 1.26 10.33
C MET A 69 -1.92 0.00 11.13
N PHE A 70 -2.07 -1.13 10.44
CA PHE A 70 -2.06 -2.45 11.05
C PHE A 70 -0.61 -2.85 11.33
N ARG A 71 -0.26 -2.98 12.60
CA ARG A 71 1.08 -3.36 13.04
C ARG A 71 1.25 -4.87 12.97
N THR A 72 2.21 -5.31 12.17
CA THR A 72 2.53 -6.73 12.04
C THR A 72 3.55 -7.14 13.10
N ASN A 73 3.32 -8.27 13.74
CA ASN A 73 4.26 -8.90 14.66
C ASN A 73 4.33 -10.41 14.37
N SER A 74 5.23 -11.12 15.06
CA SER A 74 5.42 -12.57 14.87
C SER A 74 4.20 -13.43 15.21
N GLU A 75 3.26 -12.91 15.97
CA GLU A 75 2.05 -13.61 16.42
C GLU A 75 0.85 -13.36 15.54
N VAL A 76 0.85 -12.21 14.84
CA VAL A 76 -0.24 -11.79 13.95
C VAL A 76 0.17 -12.02 12.52
N GLY A 77 -0.63 -12.79 11.79
CA GLY A 77 -0.38 -13.10 10.39
C GLY A 77 -0.17 -11.86 9.52
N GLY A 78 0.47 -12.03 8.35
CA GLY A 78 0.80 -10.93 7.46
C GLY A 78 -0.43 -10.21 6.91
N PHE A 79 -0.38 -8.89 6.87
CA PHE A 79 -1.37 -8.04 6.22
C PHE A 79 -0.92 -7.77 4.78
N HIS A 80 -1.69 -8.24 3.80
CA HIS A 80 -1.36 -8.05 2.38
C HIS A 80 -2.60 -7.79 1.51
N THR A 81 -3.62 -7.14 2.11
CA THR A 81 -4.86 -6.81 1.42
C THR A 81 -4.65 -5.71 0.37
N LYS A 82 -5.47 -5.73 -0.67
CA LYS A 82 -5.59 -4.67 -1.67
C LYS A 82 -7.06 -4.60 -2.08
N GLY A 83 -7.80 -3.87 -1.27
CA GLY A 83 -9.22 -3.67 -1.41
C GLY A 83 -9.59 -2.20 -1.39
N TYR A 84 -10.47 -1.81 -2.29
CA TYR A 84 -11.03 -0.48 -2.41
C TYR A 84 -12.55 -0.60 -2.43
N ILE A 85 -13.21 -0.02 -1.47
CA ILE A 85 -14.66 -0.13 -1.26
C ILE A 85 -15.24 1.27 -1.37
N PHE A 86 -16.25 1.44 -2.19
CA PHE A 86 -16.94 2.71 -2.43
C PHE A 86 -18.42 2.49 -2.23
N ARG A 87 -19.04 3.26 -1.33
CA ARG A 87 -20.47 3.27 -1.14
C ARG A 87 -21.09 4.42 -1.94
N GLU A 88 -22.18 4.16 -2.63
CA GLU A 88 -23.04 5.14 -3.28
C GLU A 88 -24.47 4.71 -3.01
N ASP A 89 -25.17 5.48 -2.19
CA ASP A 89 -26.48 5.11 -1.64
C ASP A 89 -26.46 3.74 -0.93
N GLU A 90 -27.22 2.77 -1.45
CA GLU A 90 -27.30 1.39 -0.95
C GLU A 90 -26.30 0.44 -1.65
N LEU A 91 -25.57 0.93 -2.64
CA LEU A 91 -24.67 0.11 -3.43
C LEU A 91 -23.22 0.25 -2.98
N TYR A 92 -22.56 -0.89 -2.90
CA TYR A 92 -21.12 -0.99 -2.71
C TYR A 92 -20.47 -1.40 -4.01
N ARG A 93 -19.44 -0.65 -4.42
CA ARG A 93 -18.55 -1.00 -5.52
C ARG A 93 -17.21 -1.33 -4.92
N ILE A 94 -16.82 -2.60 -5.07
CA ILE A 94 -15.65 -3.15 -4.41
C ILE A 94 -14.65 -3.56 -5.49
N ILE A 95 -13.42 -3.08 -5.38
CA ILE A 95 -12.32 -3.48 -6.25
C ILE A 95 -11.32 -4.24 -5.40
N ILE A 96 -11.07 -5.50 -5.75
CA ILE A 96 -10.08 -6.37 -5.08
C ILE A 96 -9.12 -6.90 -6.12
N GLY A 97 -7.84 -6.91 -5.77
CA GLY A 97 -6.84 -7.47 -6.69
C GLY A 97 -5.40 -7.31 -6.21
N SER A 98 -4.49 -7.07 -7.14
CA SER A 98 -3.07 -6.94 -6.88
C SER A 98 -2.59 -5.50 -6.64
N SER A 99 -3.44 -4.50 -6.91
CA SER A 99 -3.07 -3.07 -6.92
C SER A 99 -2.91 -2.47 -5.53
N ASN A 100 -1.70 -2.08 -5.16
CA ASN A 100 -1.45 -1.20 -4.02
C ASN A 100 -1.67 0.28 -4.41
N MET A 101 -1.68 1.18 -3.42
CA MET A 101 -1.77 2.63 -3.65
C MET A 101 -0.41 3.19 -4.07
N THR A 102 0.02 2.82 -5.28
CA THR A 102 1.26 3.27 -5.91
C THR A 102 0.96 3.78 -7.32
N SER A 103 1.71 4.76 -7.82
CA SER A 103 1.48 5.29 -9.18
C SER A 103 1.51 4.17 -10.22
N LYS A 104 2.53 3.33 -10.18
CA LYS A 104 2.68 2.22 -11.13
C LYS A 104 1.48 1.26 -11.11
N ALA A 105 0.97 0.89 -9.95
CA ALA A 105 -0.19 0.01 -9.85
C ALA A 105 -1.49 0.68 -10.33
N ILE A 106 -1.58 2.01 -10.20
CA ILE A 106 -2.78 2.76 -10.59
C ILE A 106 -2.77 3.07 -12.10
N THR A 107 -1.59 3.33 -12.71
CA THR A 107 -1.49 3.91 -14.06
C THR A 107 -0.74 3.07 -15.10
N GLU A 108 0.23 2.25 -14.70
CA GLU A 108 1.20 1.64 -15.65
C GLU A 108 1.20 0.11 -15.63
N ASN A 109 1.14 -0.50 -14.44
CA ASN A 109 1.27 -1.94 -14.32
C ASN A 109 0.06 -2.68 -14.87
N ARG A 110 0.31 -3.90 -15.35
CA ARG A 110 -0.77 -4.86 -15.62
C ARG A 110 -1.17 -5.50 -14.29
N GLU A 111 -2.27 -5.00 -13.72
CA GLU A 111 -2.80 -5.48 -12.45
C GLU A 111 -4.08 -6.29 -12.67
N TRP A 112 -4.24 -7.37 -11.93
CA TRP A 112 -5.47 -8.13 -11.94
C TRP A 112 -6.38 -7.62 -10.85
N ASN A 113 -7.48 -6.96 -11.23
CA ASN A 113 -8.47 -6.44 -10.31
C ASN A 113 -9.87 -6.93 -10.71
N THR A 114 -10.63 -7.40 -9.73
CA THR A 114 -12.04 -7.73 -9.89
C THR A 114 -12.88 -6.62 -9.31
N LYS A 115 -13.90 -6.17 -10.04
CA LYS A 115 -14.90 -5.22 -9.55
C LYS A 115 -16.20 -5.95 -9.26
N ILE A 116 -16.69 -5.80 -8.04
CA ILE A 116 -17.97 -6.33 -7.55
C ILE A 116 -18.91 -5.15 -7.31
N VAL A 117 -20.14 -5.28 -7.74
CA VAL A 117 -21.23 -4.32 -7.44
C VAL A 117 -22.33 -5.08 -6.70
N SER A 118 -22.65 -4.66 -5.51
CA SER A 118 -23.59 -5.36 -4.64
C SER A 118 -24.25 -4.39 -3.66
N THR A 119 -25.33 -4.81 -3.03
CA THR A 119 -25.83 -4.17 -1.82
C THR A 119 -25.08 -4.70 -0.60
N GLU A 120 -25.25 -4.09 0.57
CA GLU A 120 -24.70 -4.58 1.84
C GLU A 120 -25.18 -6.00 2.19
N GLN A 121 -26.34 -6.40 1.69
CA GLN A 121 -26.94 -7.73 1.93
C GLN A 121 -26.34 -8.82 1.02
N GLY A 122 -25.62 -8.45 -0.03
CA GLY A 122 -24.94 -9.41 -0.90
C GLY A 122 -23.84 -10.14 -0.14
N GLU A 123 -23.82 -11.45 -0.21
CA GLU A 123 -22.93 -12.33 0.57
C GLU A 123 -21.47 -11.89 0.51
N VAL A 124 -20.92 -11.71 -0.71
CA VAL A 124 -19.52 -11.30 -0.92
C VAL A 124 -19.24 -9.89 -0.38
N ALA A 125 -20.14 -8.94 -0.60
CA ALA A 125 -19.96 -7.58 -0.08
C ALA A 125 -19.96 -7.58 1.44
N LYS A 126 -20.88 -8.32 2.06
CA LYS A 126 -20.96 -8.48 3.50
C LYS A 126 -19.70 -9.07 4.12
N GLU A 127 -19.13 -10.11 3.51
CA GLU A 127 -17.87 -10.71 3.96
C GLU A 127 -16.71 -9.70 3.91
N ILE A 128 -16.56 -8.99 2.79
CA ILE A 128 -15.50 -8.00 2.60
C ILE A 128 -15.63 -6.82 3.57
N LEU A 129 -16.85 -6.31 3.76
CA LEU A 129 -17.12 -5.24 4.72
C LEU A 129 -16.84 -5.67 6.15
N ASN A 130 -17.21 -6.89 6.52
CA ASN A 130 -16.91 -7.45 7.83
C ASN A 130 -15.40 -7.64 8.03
N GLU A 131 -14.69 -8.13 7.03
CA GLU A 131 -13.24 -8.28 7.09
C GLU A 131 -12.54 -6.92 7.25
N PHE A 132 -12.93 -5.90 6.46
CA PHE A 132 -12.41 -4.55 6.65
C PHE A 132 -12.68 -4.03 8.07
N LYS A 133 -13.91 -4.21 8.57
CA LYS A 133 -14.30 -3.78 9.91
C LYS A 133 -13.49 -4.50 11.00
N ASN A 134 -13.28 -5.80 10.87
CA ASN A 134 -12.48 -6.58 11.81
C ASN A 134 -11.02 -6.11 11.84
N LEU A 135 -10.42 -5.87 10.67
CA LEU A 135 -9.07 -5.31 10.57
C LEU A 135 -9.01 -3.89 11.16
N TRP A 136 -9.99 -3.06 10.85
CA TRP A 136 -10.06 -1.67 11.32
C TRP A 136 -10.19 -1.58 12.85
N MET A 137 -10.97 -2.48 13.47
CA MET A 137 -11.21 -2.54 14.91
C MET A 137 -10.20 -3.40 15.65
N SER A 138 -9.26 -4.02 14.95
CA SER A 138 -8.20 -4.83 15.55
C SER A 138 -7.39 -4.01 16.56
N PRO A 139 -6.99 -4.59 17.69
CA PRO A 139 -6.04 -3.96 18.63
C PRO A 139 -4.70 -3.60 17.99
N ASN A 140 -4.35 -4.27 16.87
CA ASN A 140 -3.13 -4.00 16.11
C ASN A 140 -3.27 -2.82 15.14
N SER A 141 -4.46 -2.25 14.95
CA SER A 141 -4.72 -1.12 14.05
C SER A 141 -4.68 0.20 14.82
N GLN A 142 -3.53 0.85 14.77
CA GLN A 142 -3.25 2.11 15.43
C GLN A 142 -3.64 3.31 14.56
N TYR A 143 -4.16 4.37 15.16
CA TYR A 143 -4.40 5.64 14.48
C TYR A 143 -3.07 6.32 14.10
N TYR A 144 -3.13 7.22 13.12
CA TYR A 144 -1.95 7.92 12.58
C TYR A 144 -1.07 8.52 13.68
N GLU A 145 -1.65 9.21 14.64
CA GLU A 145 -0.94 9.89 15.73
C GLU A 145 -0.21 8.91 16.67
N GLU A 146 -0.69 7.67 16.74
CA GLU A 146 -0.14 6.64 17.63
C GLU A 146 1.08 5.94 17.04
N PHE A 147 1.15 5.83 15.70
CA PHE A 147 2.19 5.03 15.05
C PHE A 147 3.26 5.84 14.30
N ILE A 148 2.97 7.06 13.90
CA ILE A 148 3.75 7.72 12.84
C ILE A 148 5.21 8.00 13.23
N GLU A 149 5.46 8.41 14.47
CA GLU A 149 6.83 8.74 14.90
C GLU A 149 7.71 7.49 14.96
N ASP A 150 7.23 6.41 15.59
CA ASP A 150 7.92 5.12 15.64
C ASP A 150 8.11 4.54 14.22
N TYR A 151 7.10 4.65 13.38
CA TYR A 151 7.18 4.18 12.00
C TYR A 151 8.20 4.95 11.15
N LYS A 152 8.31 6.27 11.32
CA LYS A 152 9.33 7.09 10.64
C LYS A 152 10.75 6.65 11.00
N GLU A 153 10.99 6.35 12.27
CA GLU A 153 12.29 5.84 12.73
C GLU A 153 12.62 4.49 12.09
N GLN A 154 11.67 3.54 12.14
CA GLN A 154 11.83 2.23 11.51
C GLN A 154 12.05 2.34 9.99
N TYR A 155 11.31 3.21 9.32
CA TYR A 155 11.47 3.47 7.89
C TYR A 155 12.88 3.98 7.55
N LEU A 156 13.40 4.95 8.30
CA LEU A 156 14.75 5.50 8.10
C LEU A 156 15.83 4.44 8.33
N GLN A 157 15.74 3.68 9.40
CA GLN A 157 16.67 2.59 9.68
C GLN A 157 16.70 1.56 8.54
N ASN A 158 15.52 1.14 8.07
CA ASN A 158 15.42 0.21 6.97
C ASN A 158 15.95 0.77 5.64
N GLN A 159 15.83 2.08 5.38
CA GLN A 159 16.45 2.71 4.21
C GLN A 159 17.98 2.68 4.29
N ILE A 160 18.54 2.91 5.46
CA ILE A 160 20.00 2.82 5.68
C ILE A 160 20.51 1.40 5.43
N ILE A 161 19.83 0.39 6.02
CA ILE A 161 20.19 -1.02 5.82
C ILE A 161 20.11 -1.41 4.34
N LYS A 162 19.01 -1.07 3.65
CA LYS A 162 18.86 -1.33 2.21
C LYS A 162 19.95 -0.66 1.37
N LYS A 163 20.37 0.55 1.73
CA LYS A 163 21.45 1.26 1.05
C LYS A 163 22.79 0.55 1.25
N GLN A 164 23.10 0.13 2.47
CA GLN A 164 24.33 -0.61 2.79
C GLN A 164 24.38 -1.95 2.06
N GLN A 165 23.27 -2.71 2.05
CA GLN A 165 23.17 -3.98 1.33
C GLN A 165 23.38 -3.81 -0.18
N ARG A 166 22.80 -2.76 -0.79
CA ARG A 166 23.01 -2.46 -2.21
C ARG A 166 24.46 -2.07 -2.51
N GLN A 167 25.11 -1.37 -1.61
CA GLN A 167 26.49 -0.97 -1.77
C GLN A 167 27.42 -2.19 -1.67
N ALA A 168 27.25 -3.03 -0.65
CA ALA A 168 28.00 -4.28 -0.50
C ALA A 168 27.81 -5.23 -1.70
N ALA A 169 26.57 -5.34 -2.22
CA ALA A 169 26.31 -6.15 -3.41
C ALA A 169 27.04 -5.61 -4.66
N LYS A 170 27.13 -4.28 -4.83
CA LYS A 170 27.88 -3.67 -5.93
C LYS A 170 29.38 -3.93 -5.81
N GLU A 171 29.94 -3.81 -4.62
CA GLU A 171 31.34 -4.08 -4.35
C GLU A 171 31.69 -5.54 -4.65
N GLN A 172 30.83 -6.49 -4.29
CA GLN A 172 31.00 -7.90 -4.65
C GLN A 172 31.01 -8.13 -6.18
N ILE A 173 30.09 -7.47 -6.93
CA ILE A 173 30.04 -7.60 -8.39
C ILE A 173 31.33 -7.08 -9.04
N VAL A 174 31.87 -5.97 -8.56
CA VAL A 174 33.14 -5.41 -9.06
C VAL A 174 34.30 -6.38 -8.81
N ASP A 175 34.32 -7.08 -7.68
CA ASP A 175 35.32 -8.07 -7.35
C ASP A 175 35.23 -9.29 -8.29
N PHE A 176 34.06 -9.75 -8.66
CA PHE A 176 33.84 -10.80 -9.67
C PHE A 176 34.30 -10.37 -11.09
N GLU A 177 34.10 -9.13 -11.48
CA GLU A 177 34.54 -8.61 -12.78
C GLU A 177 36.08 -8.46 -12.84
N SER A 178 36.76 -8.27 -11.71
CA SER A 178 38.22 -8.24 -11.62
C SER A 178 38.85 -9.63 -11.77
N TYR A 179 38.12 -10.71 -11.60
CA TYR A 179 38.52 -12.07 -11.85
C TYR A 179 38.58 -12.34 -13.37
N LYS A 180 39.70 -12.04 -14.01
CA LYS A 180 39.97 -12.47 -15.39
C LYS A 180 40.13 -13.99 -15.40
N LEU A 181 39.06 -14.72 -15.64
CA LEU A 181 39.10 -16.15 -15.94
C LEU A 181 39.95 -16.33 -17.20
N LYS A 182 41.18 -16.83 -17.03
CA LYS A 182 41.98 -17.29 -18.17
C LYS A 182 41.40 -18.63 -18.63
N PRO A 183 41.03 -18.74 -19.92
CA PRO A 183 40.54 -20.01 -20.45
C PRO A 183 41.59 -21.10 -20.21
N ASN A 184 41.14 -22.26 -19.75
CA ASN A 184 42.05 -23.39 -19.56
C ASN A 184 42.51 -23.96 -20.92
N LYS A 185 43.56 -24.77 -20.92
CA LYS A 185 44.13 -25.33 -22.17
C LYS A 185 43.13 -26.13 -23.02
N MET A 186 42.06 -26.69 -22.44
CA MET A 186 41.02 -27.38 -23.19
C MET A 186 40.06 -26.42 -23.91
N GLN A 187 39.86 -25.22 -23.39
CA GLN A 187 39.00 -24.19 -24.02
C GLN A 187 39.73 -23.43 -25.16
N LEU A 188 41.03 -23.56 -25.28
CA LEU A 188 41.85 -22.96 -26.34
C LEU A 188 42.11 -23.94 -27.50
N ALA A 189 41.63 -25.19 -27.40
CA ALA A 189 41.85 -26.27 -28.39
C ALA A 189 40.65 -26.51 -29.31
N LEU A 190 39.65 -25.62 -29.32
CA LEU A 190 38.53 -25.57 -30.25
C LEU A 190 38.64 -24.32 -31.14
#